data_d59c6e833bc8f6e8d23038cdff0aff48
#
_entry.id   d59c6e833bc8f6e8d23038cdff0aff48
#
_cell.length_a   1.000
_cell.length_b   1.000
_cell.length_c   1.000
_cell.angle_alpha   90.00
_cell.angle_beta   90.00
_cell.angle_gamma   90.00
#
_symmetry.space_group_name_H-M   'P 1'
#
loop_
_entity.id
_entity.type
_entity.pdbx_description
1 polymer ?
#
loop_
_entity_poly.entity_id
_entity_poly.type
_entity_poly.pdbx_seq_one_letter_code
_entity_poly.pdbx_strand_id
1 'polypeptide(L)'
;MQSTADGPRPSGGHPQLRPGKHRERSDMSKYECIVCGLIYDEKAGWPDDGIAPGTRWADVPEDWLCPDCGVGKEDFELLEEAPVDDTPHHEEPVVDKVHAPVVILGTGLAGYGLAKEFRKYDDSTPLILITSDDGRSYSKPMLSTGYTKDHSANDLAQLDAGSMARMLKASVWTMTRVNEIDTANQLIRVGDAQTAIHYGKLVLAVGAEVISPPIQGDALERVYSVNDLLDYDDFRSAVAKNKVKKICIIGGGLIGCEFTNDLINGGFEVEAVDPLGYCLPTLLPEAAGKAVQAALEAKGAKFHFGPLVTAVNKADNGVLVSLNNGATIAADIVVSAVGVRPRTGLARASGIATNRGIVTNRLLETSAPNVYAMGDCAEVAGHVLVYVAPLMAAARALGKTLAGEPTEVSYPAMPVTIKTPACPVVVAPPAAGVEGQWVIAADGCNVKAEFRDPGGKLLGFALTGEATREKMALQKELPAIMA
;
A
#
# COMPACT_ATOMS: atom_id res chain seq x y z
N MET A 1 68.46 -6.18 -60.58
CA MET A 1 68.03 -5.77 -61.96
C MET A 1 66.53 -5.57 -61.94
N GLN A 2 66.16 -4.34 -62.12
CA GLN A 2 64.92 -3.85 -62.75
C GLN A 2 63.61 -4.10 -61.99
N SER A 3 62.98 -3.12 -61.39
CA SER A 3 62.38 -1.88 -61.95
C SER A 3 60.89 -2.00 -62.16
N THR A 4 60.17 -1.17 -61.45
CA THR A 4 58.99 -0.34 -61.79
C THR A 4 57.64 -1.08 -61.89
N ALA A 5 56.53 -0.57 -61.48
CA ALA A 5 56.08 0.83 -61.52
C ALA A 5 54.86 1.00 -60.57
N ASP A 6 54.80 2.22 -60.06
CA ASP A 6 53.62 2.80 -59.40
C ASP A 6 52.43 2.97 -60.34
N GLY A 7 51.19 2.68 -59.83
CA GLY A 7 49.91 3.03 -60.40
C GLY A 7 48.98 3.60 -59.34
N PRO A 8 48.25 4.69 -59.57
CA PRO A 8 47.59 5.48 -58.57
C PRO A 8 46.35 4.82 -57.95
N ARG A 9 46.17 4.95 -56.62
CA ARG A 9 44.96 4.53 -55.88
C ARG A 9 43.82 5.48 -56.19
N PRO A 10 42.60 4.96 -56.40
CA PRO A 10 41.42 5.79 -56.47
C PRO A 10 40.96 6.26 -55.07
N SER A 11 40.64 7.53 -55.02
CA SER A 11 40.10 8.26 -53.86
C SER A 11 38.83 7.61 -53.30
N GLY A 12 38.87 7.29 -51.99
CA GLY A 12 37.74 6.78 -51.24
C GLY A 12 36.64 7.85 -51.08
N GLY A 13 35.49 7.54 -51.61
CA GLY A 13 34.25 8.27 -51.32
C GLY A 13 33.76 7.90 -49.91
N HIS A 14 33.58 8.92 -49.08
CA HIS A 14 32.86 8.78 -47.80
C HIS A 14 31.41 8.32 -48.09
N PRO A 15 30.89 7.31 -47.40
CA PRO A 15 29.47 7.03 -47.44
C PRO A 15 28.73 8.14 -46.70
N GLN A 16 27.92 8.90 -47.44
CA GLN A 16 26.94 9.82 -46.85
C GLN A 16 25.98 9.02 -46.00
N LEU A 17 25.96 9.33 -44.70
CA LEU A 17 24.92 8.91 -43.75
C LEU A 17 23.58 9.47 -44.26
N ARG A 18 22.71 8.57 -44.70
CA ARG A 18 21.31 8.89 -44.98
C ARG A 18 20.67 9.31 -43.64
N PRO A 19 19.90 10.41 -43.62
CA PRO A 19 19.15 10.77 -42.41
C PRO A 19 18.21 9.63 -42.03
N GLY A 20 18.36 9.12 -40.82
CA GLY A 20 17.50 8.10 -40.26
C GLY A 20 16.05 8.58 -40.37
N LYS A 21 15.21 7.75 -40.97
CA LYS A 21 13.75 7.94 -40.87
C LYS A 21 13.40 8.00 -39.41
N HIS A 22 12.92 9.15 -38.90
CA HIS A 22 12.14 9.22 -37.70
C HIS A 22 10.99 8.23 -37.87
N ARG A 23 11.05 7.09 -37.15
CA ARG A 23 9.88 6.26 -36.93
C ARG A 23 8.92 7.13 -36.14
N GLU A 24 7.85 7.58 -36.77
CA GLU A 24 6.68 8.07 -36.07
C GLU A 24 6.28 6.95 -35.10
N ARG A 25 6.42 7.22 -33.80
CA ARG A 25 5.86 6.35 -32.76
C ARG A 25 4.34 6.43 -32.87
N SER A 26 3.75 5.52 -33.61
CA SER A 26 2.29 5.33 -33.70
C SER A 26 1.77 4.42 -32.58
N ASP A 27 2.63 3.96 -31.68
CA ASP A 27 2.23 3.02 -30.65
C ASP A 27 1.76 3.77 -29.40
N MET A 28 0.52 3.47 -29.00
CA MET A 28 -0.09 3.88 -27.74
C MET A 28 0.70 3.26 -26.59
N SER A 29 1.02 4.06 -25.60
CA SER A 29 1.84 3.67 -24.45
C SER A 29 0.97 3.04 -23.35
N LYS A 30 1.63 2.33 -22.46
CA LYS A 30 1.04 1.82 -21.23
C LYS A 30 1.73 2.45 -20.02
N TYR A 31 0.98 2.75 -19.01
CA TYR A 31 1.49 3.30 -17.76
C TYR A 31 1.06 2.40 -16.62
N GLU A 32 1.99 2.04 -15.76
CA GLU A 32 1.75 1.18 -14.61
C GLU A 32 1.71 2.02 -13.33
N CYS A 33 0.67 1.83 -12.52
CA CYS A 33 0.63 2.36 -11.16
C CYS A 33 1.70 1.68 -10.32
N ILE A 34 2.70 2.43 -9.87
CA ILE A 34 3.81 1.89 -9.05
C ILE A 34 3.35 1.38 -7.68
N VAL A 35 2.11 1.68 -7.29
CA VAL A 35 1.51 1.30 -6.01
C VAL A 35 0.76 -0.03 -6.11
N CYS A 36 -0.12 -0.20 -7.09
CA CYS A 36 -0.99 -1.38 -7.16
C CYS A 36 -0.79 -2.24 -8.42
N GLY A 37 0.04 -1.80 -9.36
CA GLY A 37 0.29 -2.52 -10.60
C GLY A 37 -0.84 -2.39 -11.64
N LEU A 38 -1.83 -1.50 -11.41
CA LEU A 38 -2.86 -1.23 -12.41
C LEU A 38 -2.22 -0.63 -13.64
N ILE A 39 -2.57 -1.17 -14.82
CA ILE A 39 -2.07 -0.68 -16.10
C ILE A 39 -3.13 0.21 -16.76
N TYR A 40 -2.80 1.49 -16.97
CA TYR A 40 -3.50 2.35 -17.89
C TYR A 40 -2.96 2.11 -19.30
N ASP A 41 -3.78 1.60 -20.19
CA ASP A 41 -3.46 1.42 -21.61
C ASP A 41 -4.11 2.55 -22.41
N GLU A 42 -3.32 3.43 -23.01
CA GLU A 42 -3.83 4.55 -23.83
C GLU A 42 -4.81 4.11 -24.92
N LYS A 43 -4.63 2.89 -25.44
CA LYS A 43 -5.54 2.32 -26.46
C LYS A 43 -6.92 2.00 -25.88
N ALA A 44 -6.98 1.53 -24.65
CA ALA A 44 -8.22 1.15 -23.98
C ALA A 44 -8.90 2.35 -23.31
N GLY A 45 -8.13 3.34 -22.86
CA GLY A 45 -8.61 4.42 -22.01
C GLY A 45 -9.10 3.88 -20.65
N TRP A 46 -9.98 4.64 -19.99
CA TRP A 46 -10.69 4.23 -18.78
C TRP A 46 -12.14 4.73 -18.81
N PRO A 47 -13.02 4.09 -19.59
CA PRO A 47 -14.39 4.57 -19.83
C PRO A 47 -15.24 4.70 -18.57
N ASP A 48 -14.97 3.89 -17.53
CA ASP A 48 -15.69 3.92 -16.26
C ASP A 48 -15.50 5.26 -15.51
N ASP A 49 -14.36 5.92 -15.71
CA ASP A 49 -14.08 7.27 -15.18
C ASP A 49 -14.24 8.36 -16.27
N GLY A 50 -14.84 8.03 -17.41
CA GLY A 50 -15.11 8.97 -18.50
C GLY A 50 -13.91 9.25 -19.43
N ILE A 51 -12.84 8.46 -19.35
CA ILE A 51 -11.66 8.59 -20.21
C ILE A 51 -11.82 7.68 -21.43
N ALA A 52 -12.04 8.28 -22.60
CA ALA A 52 -12.30 7.54 -23.83
C ALA A 52 -11.11 6.67 -24.29
N PRO A 53 -11.36 5.54 -24.98
CA PRO A 53 -10.31 4.79 -25.69
C PRO A 53 -9.49 5.71 -26.61
N GLY A 54 -8.17 5.55 -26.59
CA GLY A 54 -7.26 6.38 -27.39
C GLY A 54 -6.78 7.65 -26.70
N THR A 55 -7.21 7.93 -25.45
CA THR A 55 -6.74 9.08 -24.70
C THR A 55 -5.28 8.90 -24.31
N ARG A 56 -4.41 9.83 -24.67
CA ARG A 56 -3.00 9.85 -24.28
C ARG A 56 -2.85 10.11 -22.79
N TRP A 57 -1.82 9.58 -22.16
CA TRP A 57 -1.54 9.82 -20.75
C TRP A 57 -1.46 11.31 -20.38
N ALA A 58 -0.86 12.09 -21.27
CA ALA A 58 -0.78 13.56 -21.09
C ALA A 58 -2.16 14.23 -21.05
N ASP A 59 -3.16 13.66 -21.71
CA ASP A 59 -4.52 14.19 -21.82
C ASP A 59 -5.47 13.63 -20.74
N VAL A 60 -5.04 12.64 -19.97
CA VAL A 60 -5.77 12.16 -18.79
C VAL A 60 -5.83 13.28 -17.76
N PRO A 61 -7.02 13.61 -17.17
CA PRO A 61 -7.15 14.67 -16.19
C PRO A 61 -6.10 14.59 -15.08
N GLU A 62 -5.51 15.72 -14.69
CA GLU A 62 -4.47 15.77 -13.64
C GLU A 62 -5.01 15.32 -12.26
N ASP A 63 -6.29 15.44 -12.05
CA ASP A 63 -6.99 15.02 -10.84
C ASP A 63 -7.55 13.60 -10.93
N TRP A 64 -7.27 12.85 -12.01
CA TRP A 64 -7.64 11.44 -12.09
C TRP A 64 -6.85 10.61 -11.07
N LEU A 65 -7.56 9.72 -10.39
CA LEU A 65 -6.98 8.85 -9.38
C LEU A 65 -7.08 7.38 -9.80
N CYS A 66 -6.03 6.63 -9.50
CA CYS A 66 -6.03 5.18 -9.73
C CYS A 66 -7.29 4.53 -9.15
N PRO A 67 -8.11 3.83 -9.95
CA PRO A 67 -9.36 3.22 -9.47
C PRO A 67 -9.12 2.11 -8.44
N ASP A 68 -7.95 1.44 -8.47
CA ASP A 68 -7.64 0.35 -7.54
C ASP A 68 -7.10 0.84 -6.19
N CYS A 69 -6.31 1.93 -6.15
CA CYS A 69 -5.64 2.35 -4.91
C CYS A 69 -5.76 3.84 -4.58
N GLY A 70 -6.36 4.64 -5.46
CA GLY A 70 -6.68 6.05 -5.20
C GLY A 70 -5.51 7.03 -5.26
N VAL A 71 -4.33 6.62 -5.75
CA VAL A 71 -3.20 7.52 -5.97
C VAL A 71 -3.34 8.31 -7.27
N GLY A 72 -2.64 9.44 -7.39
CA GLY A 72 -2.68 10.32 -8.56
C GLY A 72 -1.83 9.83 -9.73
N LYS A 73 -1.85 10.60 -10.82
CA LYS A 73 -1.06 10.34 -12.04
C LYS A 73 0.44 10.31 -11.77
N GLU A 74 0.92 11.05 -10.79
CA GLU A 74 2.32 11.12 -10.37
C GLU A 74 2.89 9.79 -9.86
N ASP A 75 2.01 8.84 -9.54
CA ASP A 75 2.37 7.50 -9.10
C ASP A 75 2.23 6.45 -10.23
N PHE A 76 2.24 6.90 -11.49
CA PHE A 76 2.29 6.03 -12.67
C PHE A 76 3.59 6.24 -13.43
N GLU A 77 4.20 5.15 -13.86
CA GLU A 77 5.41 5.14 -14.68
C GLU A 77 5.15 4.50 -16.05
N LEU A 78 5.84 5.00 -17.08
CA LEU A 78 5.77 4.41 -18.43
C LEU A 78 6.25 2.96 -18.37
N LEU A 79 5.41 2.03 -18.79
CA LEU A 79 5.78 0.62 -18.88
C LEU A 79 6.69 0.43 -20.12
N GLU A 80 8.00 0.45 -19.89
CA GLU A 80 8.99 0.11 -20.92
C GLU A 80 9.20 -1.40 -20.91
N GLU A 81 9.15 -2.03 -22.10
CA GLU A 81 9.63 -3.41 -22.24
C GLU A 81 11.16 -3.42 -22.00
N ALA A 82 11.55 -3.81 -20.77
CA ALA A 82 12.96 -3.87 -20.41
C ALA A 82 13.69 -4.91 -21.25
N PRO A 83 14.87 -4.59 -21.83
CA PRO A 83 15.75 -5.61 -22.37
C PRO A 83 16.23 -6.50 -21.23
N VAL A 84 16.04 -7.80 -21.36
CA VAL A 84 16.54 -8.81 -20.42
C VAL A 84 18.07 -8.82 -20.55
N ASP A 85 18.77 -8.21 -19.60
CA ASP A 85 20.22 -8.33 -19.48
C ASP A 85 20.53 -9.37 -18.39
N ASP A 86 20.97 -10.54 -18.83
CA ASP A 86 21.17 -11.74 -18.03
C ASP A 86 22.63 -11.84 -17.48
N THR A 87 23.33 -10.73 -17.29
CA THR A 87 24.68 -10.73 -16.73
C THR A 87 24.69 -10.55 -15.22
N PRO A 88 25.21 -11.53 -14.45
CA PRO A 88 25.38 -11.39 -13.01
C PRO A 88 26.58 -10.47 -12.71
N HIS A 89 26.31 -9.21 -12.43
CA HIS A 89 27.31 -8.31 -11.87
C HIS A 89 27.25 -8.35 -10.34
N HIS A 90 28.13 -9.15 -9.73
CA HIS A 90 28.51 -8.99 -8.34
C HIS A 90 29.55 -7.85 -8.27
N GLU A 91 29.10 -6.63 -8.15
CA GLU A 91 29.94 -5.55 -7.61
C GLU A 91 29.56 -5.37 -6.14
N GLU A 92 30.51 -5.66 -5.25
CA GLU A 92 30.39 -5.24 -3.86
C GLU A 92 30.32 -3.69 -3.83
N PRO A 93 29.36 -3.09 -3.11
CA PRO A 93 29.25 -1.64 -3.02
C PRO A 93 30.52 -1.09 -2.40
N VAL A 94 31.26 -0.30 -3.12
CA VAL A 94 32.40 0.48 -2.61
C VAL A 94 31.80 1.49 -1.63
N VAL A 95 31.91 1.20 -0.34
CA VAL A 95 31.56 2.15 0.72
C VAL A 95 32.56 3.26 0.71
N ASP A 96 32.25 4.34 0.05
CA ASP A 96 33.05 5.57 0.13
C ASP A 96 32.89 6.12 1.56
N LYS A 97 34.03 6.19 2.28
CA LYS A 97 34.08 6.57 3.70
C LYS A 97 33.71 8.04 3.98
N VAL A 98 33.32 8.79 2.96
CA VAL A 98 33.05 10.23 3.07
C VAL A 98 31.61 10.56 3.48
N HIS A 99 30.65 9.69 3.24
CA HIS A 99 29.23 9.96 3.59
C HIS A 99 28.64 8.83 4.42
N ALA A 100 28.16 9.17 5.63
CA ALA A 100 27.43 8.24 6.45
C ALA A 100 26.09 7.85 5.75
N PRO A 101 25.70 6.54 5.74
CA PRO A 101 24.58 6.07 4.96
C PRO A 101 23.23 6.64 5.42
N VAL A 102 22.29 6.72 4.48
CA VAL A 102 20.86 6.77 4.80
C VAL A 102 20.42 5.35 5.08
N VAL A 103 19.82 5.12 6.24
CA VAL A 103 19.28 3.81 6.65
C VAL A 103 17.77 3.88 6.74
N ILE A 104 17.07 2.98 6.06
CA ILE A 104 15.61 2.88 6.08
C ILE A 104 15.21 1.54 6.72
N LEU A 105 14.40 1.60 7.77
CA LEU A 105 13.87 0.41 8.43
C LEU A 105 12.50 0.06 7.86
N GLY A 106 12.43 -1.03 7.10
CA GLY A 106 11.25 -1.54 6.41
C GLY A 106 11.37 -1.46 4.89
N THR A 107 10.87 -2.49 4.20
CA THR A 107 10.86 -2.64 2.72
C THR A 107 9.44 -2.70 2.15
N GLY A 108 8.43 -2.32 2.93
CA GLY A 108 7.07 -2.16 2.45
C GLY A 108 6.94 -0.95 1.51
N LEU A 109 5.70 -0.62 1.11
CA LEU A 109 5.41 0.54 0.24
C LEU A 109 6.10 1.83 0.71
N ALA A 110 6.15 2.08 2.04
CA ALA A 110 6.80 3.26 2.60
C ALA A 110 8.32 3.26 2.35
N GLY A 111 8.99 2.16 2.70
CA GLY A 111 10.46 2.09 2.59
C GLY A 111 10.94 2.10 1.15
N TYR A 112 10.39 1.24 0.31
CA TYR A 112 10.76 1.22 -1.12
C TYR A 112 10.27 2.45 -1.87
N GLY A 113 9.07 2.96 -1.55
CA GLY A 113 8.57 4.21 -2.12
C GLY A 113 9.50 5.38 -1.80
N LEU A 114 9.93 5.52 -0.54
CA LEU A 114 10.90 6.53 -0.15
C LEU A 114 12.25 6.35 -0.85
N ALA A 115 12.76 5.11 -0.92
CA ALA A 115 14.04 4.84 -1.55
C ALA A 115 14.04 5.21 -3.05
N LYS A 116 12.94 4.90 -3.76
CA LYS A 116 12.73 5.33 -5.16
C LYS A 116 12.71 6.86 -5.28
N GLU A 117 11.94 7.54 -4.42
CA GLU A 117 11.88 9.01 -4.43
C GLU A 117 13.23 9.65 -4.10
N PHE A 118 13.94 9.14 -3.10
CA PHE A 118 15.27 9.64 -2.72
C PHE A 118 16.26 9.54 -3.89
N ARG A 119 16.27 8.40 -4.61
CA ARG A 119 17.16 8.18 -5.75
C ARG A 119 16.89 9.09 -6.95
N LYS A 120 15.74 9.75 -7.04
CA LYS A 120 15.47 10.81 -8.05
C LYS A 120 16.35 12.06 -7.83
N TYR A 121 16.82 12.28 -6.60
CA TYR A 121 17.57 13.49 -6.20
C TYR A 121 19.02 13.20 -5.78
N ASP A 122 19.31 12.00 -5.27
CA ASP A 122 20.66 11.60 -4.81
C ASP A 122 20.89 10.13 -5.18
N ASP A 123 21.77 9.89 -6.13
CA ASP A 123 22.13 8.56 -6.61
C ASP A 123 23.47 8.03 -6.04
N SER A 124 24.14 8.83 -5.20
CA SER A 124 25.51 8.62 -4.71
C SER A 124 25.59 8.27 -3.22
N THR A 125 24.74 8.85 -2.38
CA THR A 125 24.76 8.58 -0.93
C THR A 125 24.48 7.09 -0.67
N PRO A 126 25.31 6.39 0.13
CA PRO A 126 25.06 4.99 0.49
C PRO A 126 23.69 4.81 1.11
N LEU A 127 22.92 3.84 0.61
CA LEU A 127 21.55 3.54 1.05
C LEU A 127 21.46 2.11 1.55
N ILE A 128 20.95 1.92 2.76
CA ILE A 128 20.75 0.62 3.38
C ILE A 128 19.27 0.49 3.76
N LEU A 129 18.62 -0.56 3.28
CA LEU A 129 17.28 -0.94 3.74
C LEU A 129 17.38 -2.20 4.59
N ILE A 130 16.68 -2.24 5.72
CA ILE A 130 16.70 -3.37 6.64
C ILE A 130 15.27 -3.79 6.94
N THR A 131 14.99 -5.08 6.76
CA THR A 131 13.66 -5.63 6.99
C THR A 131 13.71 -6.99 7.69
N SER A 132 12.69 -7.26 8.50
CA SER A 132 12.51 -8.57 9.14
C SER A 132 11.80 -9.60 8.25
N ASP A 133 11.34 -9.21 7.07
CA ASP A 133 10.74 -10.06 6.05
C ASP A 133 11.75 -10.42 4.93
N ASP A 134 11.27 -11.02 3.84
CA ASP A 134 12.09 -11.46 2.70
C ASP A 134 12.46 -10.33 1.72
N GLY A 135 11.99 -9.12 1.95
CA GLY A 135 12.31 -7.93 1.16
C GLY A 135 11.72 -7.88 -0.24
N ARG A 136 10.74 -8.73 -0.57
CA ARG A 136 9.99 -8.60 -1.83
C ARG A 136 9.22 -7.28 -1.86
N SER A 137 9.25 -6.60 -3.01
CA SER A 137 8.40 -5.45 -3.27
C SER A 137 7.01 -5.92 -3.69
N TYR A 138 5.98 -5.39 -3.08
CA TYR A 138 4.58 -5.68 -3.40
C TYR A 138 3.67 -4.55 -2.96
N SER A 139 2.46 -4.52 -3.52
CA SER A 139 1.42 -3.59 -3.09
C SER A 139 0.56 -4.22 -2.00
N LYS A 140 0.68 -3.72 -0.75
CA LYS A 140 -0.10 -4.21 0.39
C LYS A 140 -1.62 -4.21 0.17
N PRO A 141 -2.23 -3.18 -0.46
CA PRO A 141 -3.65 -3.20 -0.81
C PRO A 141 -4.09 -4.39 -1.67
N MET A 142 -3.18 -5.02 -2.43
CA MET A 142 -3.52 -6.15 -3.30
C MET A 142 -3.72 -7.47 -2.54
N LEU A 143 -3.31 -7.55 -1.29
CA LEU A 143 -3.47 -8.76 -0.46
C LEU A 143 -4.94 -9.16 -0.27
N SER A 144 -5.87 -8.21 -0.32
CA SER A 144 -7.32 -8.42 -0.20
C SER A 144 -8.05 -8.57 -1.56
N THR A 145 -7.31 -8.82 -2.64
CA THR A 145 -7.85 -9.07 -3.99
C THR A 145 -7.30 -10.34 -4.65
N GLY A 146 -6.47 -11.07 -3.91
CA GLY A 146 -5.70 -12.17 -4.48
C GLY A 146 -6.53 -13.37 -4.90
N TYR A 147 -7.63 -13.68 -4.24
CA TYR A 147 -8.54 -14.75 -4.68
C TYR A 147 -9.38 -14.33 -5.88
N THR A 148 -9.86 -13.10 -5.92
CA THR A 148 -10.59 -12.55 -7.07
C THR A 148 -9.75 -12.57 -8.35
N LYS A 149 -8.43 -12.29 -8.23
CA LYS A 149 -7.48 -12.24 -9.34
C LYS A 149 -6.73 -13.57 -9.55
N ASP A 150 -6.99 -14.58 -8.73
CA ASP A 150 -6.25 -15.87 -8.68
C ASP A 150 -4.73 -15.70 -8.56
N HIS A 151 -4.28 -14.76 -7.72
CA HIS A 151 -2.89 -14.45 -7.47
C HIS A 151 -2.36 -15.16 -6.21
N SER A 152 -1.27 -15.90 -6.34
CA SER A 152 -0.45 -16.37 -5.22
C SER A 152 0.37 -15.24 -4.62
N ALA A 153 1.07 -15.48 -3.52
CA ALA A 153 2.02 -14.52 -2.97
C ALA A 153 3.14 -14.17 -3.96
N ASN A 154 3.57 -15.13 -4.78
CA ASN A 154 4.58 -14.88 -5.80
C ASN A 154 4.06 -14.01 -6.95
N ASP A 155 2.77 -14.13 -7.32
CA ASP A 155 2.16 -13.31 -8.35
C ASP A 155 1.91 -11.87 -7.87
N LEU A 156 1.75 -11.68 -6.57
CA LEU A 156 1.63 -10.35 -5.95
C LEU A 156 2.98 -9.66 -5.75
N ALA A 157 4.08 -10.42 -5.73
CA ALA A 157 5.42 -9.87 -5.64
C ALA A 157 5.82 -9.25 -6.99
N GLN A 158 6.18 -7.98 -6.97
CA GLN A 158 6.62 -7.23 -8.15
C GLN A 158 8.09 -7.49 -8.47
N LEU A 159 8.95 -7.36 -7.44
CA LEU A 159 10.41 -7.56 -7.53
C LEU A 159 10.92 -8.23 -6.25
N ASP A 160 11.97 -9.04 -6.40
CA ASP A 160 12.72 -9.57 -5.27
C ASP A 160 13.67 -8.54 -4.66
N ALA A 161 14.20 -8.82 -3.45
CA ALA A 161 15.09 -7.92 -2.72
C ALA A 161 16.39 -7.61 -3.50
N GLY A 162 16.93 -8.58 -4.24
CA GLY A 162 18.15 -8.40 -5.04
C GLY A 162 17.92 -7.47 -6.23
N SER A 163 16.79 -7.59 -6.90
CA SER A 163 16.37 -6.69 -7.98
C SER A 163 16.14 -5.27 -7.48
N MET A 164 15.48 -5.13 -6.32
CA MET A 164 15.32 -3.83 -5.66
C MET A 164 16.65 -3.22 -5.24
N ALA A 165 17.59 -4.01 -4.71
CA ALA A 165 18.93 -3.56 -4.35
C ALA A 165 19.69 -2.98 -5.57
N ARG A 166 19.65 -3.69 -6.69
CA ARG A 166 20.26 -3.22 -7.96
C ARG A 166 19.61 -1.94 -8.47
N MET A 167 18.29 -1.93 -8.58
CA MET A 167 17.54 -0.75 -9.07
C MET A 167 17.83 0.49 -8.23
N LEU A 168 17.88 0.34 -6.91
CA LEU A 168 18.07 1.44 -5.96
C LEU A 168 19.54 1.76 -5.69
N LYS A 169 20.49 1.03 -6.26
CA LYS A 169 21.92 1.12 -5.88
C LYS A 169 22.06 1.10 -4.35
N ALA A 170 21.46 0.11 -3.70
CA ALA A 170 21.32 0.02 -2.25
C ALA A 170 21.70 -1.37 -1.73
N SER A 171 22.02 -1.46 -0.44
CA SER A 171 22.09 -2.74 0.27
C SER A 171 20.74 -3.04 0.91
N VAL A 172 20.15 -4.21 0.60
CA VAL A 172 18.88 -4.66 1.22
C VAL A 172 19.20 -5.86 2.12
N TRP A 173 18.98 -5.69 3.42
CA TRP A 173 19.20 -6.71 4.44
C TRP A 173 17.85 -7.31 4.82
N THR A 174 17.60 -8.50 4.33
CA THR A 174 16.38 -9.27 4.59
C THR A 174 16.51 -10.14 5.83
N MET A 175 15.38 -10.62 6.37
CA MET A 175 15.32 -11.48 7.56
C MET A 175 16.15 -10.94 8.73
N THR A 176 16.30 -9.61 8.80
CA THR A 176 17.16 -8.92 9.76
C THR A 176 16.33 -7.98 10.62
N ARG A 177 16.33 -8.24 11.92
CA ARG A 177 15.60 -7.41 12.89
C ARG A 177 16.51 -6.33 13.47
N VAL A 178 16.00 -5.11 13.55
CA VAL A 178 16.63 -4.03 14.33
C VAL A 178 16.14 -4.13 15.77
N ASN A 179 17.09 -4.26 16.70
CA ASN A 179 16.78 -4.49 18.11
C ASN A 179 16.85 -3.21 18.94
N GLU A 180 17.72 -2.26 18.52
CA GLU A 180 17.99 -1.04 19.27
C GLU A 180 18.34 0.11 18.30
N ILE A 181 17.96 1.33 18.68
CA ILE A 181 18.43 2.58 18.06
C ILE A 181 19.13 3.39 19.15
N ASP A 182 20.42 3.60 19.01
CA ASP A 182 21.21 4.52 19.83
C ASP A 182 21.24 5.89 19.14
N THR A 183 20.35 6.75 19.53
CA THR A 183 20.20 8.08 18.91
C THR A 183 21.34 9.02 19.26
N ALA A 184 22.02 8.81 20.39
CA ALA A 184 23.14 9.63 20.83
C ALA A 184 24.40 9.37 20.00
N ASN A 185 24.64 8.10 19.63
CA ASN A 185 25.80 7.68 18.85
C ASN A 185 25.47 7.49 17.36
N GLN A 186 24.23 7.76 16.93
CA GLN A 186 23.74 7.58 15.57
C GLN A 186 24.05 6.17 15.03
N LEU A 187 23.69 5.14 15.76
CA LEU A 187 23.82 3.76 15.35
C LEU A 187 22.57 2.94 15.65
N ILE A 188 22.40 1.86 14.90
CA ILE A 188 21.41 0.82 15.16
C ILE A 188 22.13 -0.50 15.44
N ARG A 189 21.50 -1.39 16.23
CA ARG A 189 21.95 -2.76 16.44
C ARG A 189 21.02 -3.74 15.77
N VAL A 190 21.57 -4.65 14.98
CA VAL A 190 20.80 -5.58 14.15
C VAL A 190 21.17 -7.03 14.40
N GLY A 191 20.18 -7.90 14.22
CA GLY A 191 20.32 -9.36 14.31
C GLY A 191 20.71 -9.85 15.69
N ASP A 192 20.92 -11.16 15.81
CA ASP A 192 21.29 -11.81 17.07
C ASP A 192 22.72 -11.46 17.52
N ALA A 193 23.61 -11.20 16.56
CA ALA A 193 25.00 -10.78 16.81
C ALA A 193 25.12 -9.34 17.29
N GLN A 194 24.02 -8.58 17.36
CA GLN A 194 24.00 -7.17 17.76
C GLN A 194 24.97 -6.30 16.92
N THR A 195 25.07 -6.57 15.62
CA THR A 195 25.95 -5.82 14.72
C THR A 195 25.57 -4.35 14.73
N ALA A 196 26.55 -3.47 14.96
CA ALA A 196 26.34 -2.03 14.96
C ALA A 196 26.49 -1.45 13.55
N ILE A 197 25.51 -0.65 13.13
CA ILE A 197 25.51 0.07 11.86
C ILE A 197 25.33 1.56 12.18
N HIS A 198 26.30 2.37 11.79
CA HIS A 198 26.18 3.82 11.91
C HIS A 198 25.34 4.39 10.77
N TYR A 199 24.58 5.44 11.05
CA TYR A 199 23.77 6.15 10.07
C TYR A 199 24.03 7.66 10.06
N GLY A 200 23.97 8.27 8.90
CA GLY A 200 23.88 9.73 8.76
C GLY A 200 22.45 10.20 8.98
N LYS A 201 21.50 9.51 8.36
CA LYS A 201 20.05 9.71 8.54
C LYS A 201 19.37 8.34 8.69
N LEU A 202 18.43 8.24 9.62
CA LEU A 202 17.64 7.04 9.88
C LEU A 202 16.17 7.30 9.60
N VAL A 203 15.52 6.41 8.86
CA VAL A 203 14.07 6.50 8.59
C VAL A 203 13.34 5.29 9.13
N LEU A 204 12.36 5.52 9.98
CA LEU A 204 11.46 4.50 10.51
C LEU A 204 10.25 4.37 9.56
N ALA A 205 10.27 3.34 8.70
CA ALA A 205 9.19 2.97 7.79
C ALA A 205 8.63 1.58 8.14
N VAL A 206 8.52 1.32 9.46
CA VAL A 206 8.24 -0.01 10.03
C VAL A 206 6.76 -0.42 9.98
N GLY A 207 5.89 0.42 9.43
CA GLY A 207 4.50 0.12 9.16
C GLY A 207 3.63 -0.07 10.42
N ALA A 208 2.55 -0.82 10.27
CA ALA A 208 1.60 -1.15 11.32
C ALA A 208 1.63 -2.64 11.68
N GLU A 209 1.15 -2.96 12.86
CA GLU A 209 0.93 -4.33 13.32
C GLU A 209 -0.57 -4.60 13.50
N VAL A 210 -0.97 -5.85 13.30
CA VAL A 210 -2.34 -6.28 13.52
C VAL A 210 -2.72 -6.18 14.99
N ILE A 211 -3.96 -5.81 15.25
CA ILE A 211 -4.55 -5.87 16.57
C ILE A 211 -4.98 -7.32 16.80
N SER A 212 -4.46 -7.94 17.86
CA SER A 212 -4.89 -9.29 18.26
C SER A 212 -6.06 -9.15 19.22
N PRO A 213 -7.28 -9.61 18.85
CA PRO A 213 -8.40 -9.60 19.78
C PRO A 213 -8.16 -10.59 20.95
N PRO A 214 -8.66 -10.33 22.14
CA PRO A 214 -8.44 -11.19 23.32
C PRO A 214 -9.36 -12.42 23.29
N ILE A 215 -9.20 -13.27 22.27
CA ILE A 215 -9.96 -14.50 22.10
C ILE A 215 -9.24 -15.68 22.77
N GLN A 216 -10.03 -16.60 23.31
CA GLN A 216 -9.55 -17.83 23.96
C GLN A 216 -9.71 -19.05 23.05
N GLY A 217 -9.30 -20.22 23.52
CA GLY A 217 -9.51 -21.49 22.86
C GLY A 217 -8.23 -22.26 22.54
N ASP A 218 -8.41 -23.47 22.05
CA ASP A 218 -7.34 -24.41 21.75
C ASP A 218 -7.05 -24.58 20.25
N ALA A 219 -7.60 -23.67 19.41
CA ALA A 219 -7.41 -23.63 17.96
C ALA A 219 -6.94 -22.27 17.47
N LEU A 220 -6.17 -21.51 18.28
CA LEU A 220 -5.70 -20.16 17.89
C LEU A 220 -4.71 -20.22 16.71
N GLU A 221 -4.07 -21.35 16.46
CA GLU A 221 -3.23 -21.60 15.28
C GLU A 221 -4.03 -21.64 13.96
N ARG A 222 -5.36 -21.65 14.05
CA ARG A 222 -6.28 -21.55 12.89
C ARG A 222 -6.83 -20.14 12.69
N VAL A 223 -6.36 -19.17 13.47
CA VAL A 223 -6.72 -17.75 13.34
C VAL A 223 -5.60 -17.03 12.62
N TYR A 224 -5.85 -16.63 11.39
CA TYR A 224 -4.90 -15.95 10.53
C TYR A 224 -5.15 -14.44 10.51
N SER A 225 -4.08 -13.67 10.45
CA SER A 225 -4.13 -12.23 10.15
C SER A 225 -3.25 -11.98 8.95
N VAL A 226 -3.74 -11.28 7.94
CA VAL A 226 -2.98 -11.01 6.72
C VAL A 226 -2.59 -9.54 6.70
N ASN A 227 -1.35 -9.24 7.06
CA ASN A 227 -0.82 -7.89 7.14
C ASN A 227 0.35 -7.64 6.18
N ASP A 228 1.01 -8.70 5.75
CA ASP A 228 2.11 -8.65 4.78
C ASP A 228 2.06 -9.86 3.83
N LEU A 229 3.05 -9.94 2.94
CA LEU A 229 3.08 -10.97 1.89
C LEU A 229 3.39 -12.36 2.45
N LEU A 230 4.17 -12.45 3.54
CA LEU A 230 4.45 -13.73 4.22
C LEU A 230 3.21 -14.25 4.94
N ASP A 231 2.48 -13.38 5.63
CA ASP A 231 1.19 -13.72 6.23
C ASP A 231 0.20 -14.23 5.16
N TYR A 232 0.17 -13.58 3.99
CA TYR A 232 -0.69 -13.99 2.88
C TYR A 232 -0.29 -15.36 2.32
N ASP A 233 1.01 -15.63 2.17
CA ASP A 233 1.52 -16.92 1.71
C ASP A 233 1.17 -18.05 2.68
N ASP A 234 1.35 -17.82 3.98
CA ASP A 234 0.97 -18.77 5.04
C ASP A 234 -0.54 -19.03 5.02
N PHE A 235 -1.36 -17.98 4.94
CA PHE A 235 -2.81 -18.11 4.82
C PHE A 235 -3.22 -18.92 3.58
N ARG A 236 -2.69 -18.60 2.39
CA ARG A 236 -2.95 -19.34 1.13
C ARG A 236 -2.54 -20.80 1.24
N SER A 237 -1.38 -21.07 1.82
CA SER A 237 -0.86 -22.42 2.06
C SER A 237 -1.76 -23.21 3.02
N ALA A 238 -2.23 -22.58 4.09
CA ALA A 238 -3.15 -23.20 5.03
C ALA A 238 -4.51 -23.52 4.38
N VAL A 239 -5.05 -22.60 3.57
CA VAL A 239 -6.29 -22.80 2.80
C VAL A 239 -6.17 -24.03 1.89
N ALA A 240 -5.09 -24.12 1.12
CA ALA A 240 -4.85 -25.23 0.20
C ALA A 240 -4.65 -26.57 0.94
N LYS A 241 -3.78 -26.59 1.96
CA LYS A 241 -3.45 -27.79 2.76
C LYS A 241 -4.68 -28.38 3.46
N ASN A 242 -5.54 -27.53 4.02
CA ASN A 242 -6.70 -27.98 4.78
C ASN A 242 -7.97 -28.12 3.92
N LYS A 243 -7.87 -27.88 2.61
CA LYS A 243 -9.01 -27.93 1.66
C LYS A 243 -10.18 -27.10 2.16
N VAL A 244 -9.87 -25.90 2.64
CA VAL A 244 -10.84 -24.97 3.25
C VAL A 244 -11.98 -24.67 2.30
N LYS A 245 -13.20 -24.65 2.83
CA LYS A 245 -14.42 -24.25 2.13
C LYS A 245 -15.15 -23.12 2.84
N LYS A 246 -15.10 -23.12 4.18
CA LYS A 246 -15.81 -22.17 5.02
C LYS A 246 -14.84 -21.37 5.89
N ILE A 247 -14.94 -20.06 5.83
CA ILE A 247 -14.09 -19.10 6.54
C ILE A 247 -14.96 -18.20 7.42
N CYS A 248 -14.57 -18.08 8.69
CA CYS A 248 -15.12 -17.07 9.57
C CYS A 248 -14.21 -15.85 9.60
N ILE A 249 -14.76 -14.65 9.37
CA ILE A 249 -14.03 -13.38 9.46
C ILE A 249 -14.40 -12.67 10.77
N ILE A 250 -13.40 -12.23 11.53
CA ILE A 250 -13.59 -11.38 12.70
C ILE A 250 -13.29 -9.94 12.28
N GLY A 251 -14.35 -9.11 12.20
CA GLY A 251 -14.30 -7.71 11.80
C GLY A 251 -15.08 -7.42 10.51
N GLY A 252 -15.96 -6.44 10.56
CA GLY A 252 -16.76 -5.89 9.45
C GLY A 252 -16.28 -4.50 9.00
N GLY A 253 -15.03 -4.15 9.34
CA GLY A 253 -14.35 -2.93 8.88
C GLY A 253 -13.82 -3.04 7.45
N LEU A 254 -12.92 -2.10 7.04
CA LEU A 254 -12.39 -2.00 5.69
C LEU A 254 -11.80 -3.34 5.22
N ILE A 255 -10.82 -3.85 5.94
CA ILE A 255 -10.11 -5.10 5.57
C ILE A 255 -11.05 -6.30 5.60
N GLY A 256 -11.94 -6.37 6.62
CA GLY A 256 -12.90 -7.47 6.73
C GLY A 256 -13.90 -7.53 5.56
N CYS A 257 -14.41 -6.38 5.12
CA CYS A 257 -15.32 -6.33 3.97
C CYS A 257 -14.60 -6.64 2.65
N GLU A 258 -13.36 -6.16 2.46
CA GLU A 258 -12.55 -6.50 1.29
C GLU A 258 -12.27 -8.00 1.22
N PHE A 259 -11.79 -8.62 2.32
CA PHE A 259 -11.59 -10.07 2.38
C PHE A 259 -12.90 -10.85 2.22
N THR A 260 -14.02 -10.37 2.78
CA THR A 260 -15.33 -11.00 2.56
C THR A 260 -15.64 -11.07 1.06
N ASN A 261 -15.48 -9.95 0.33
CA ASN A 261 -15.72 -9.91 -1.10
C ASN A 261 -14.74 -10.81 -1.88
N ASP A 262 -13.46 -10.74 -1.56
CA ASP A 262 -12.40 -11.48 -2.25
C ASP A 262 -12.56 -13.00 -2.08
N LEU A 263 -12.83 -13.45 -0.85
CA LEU A 263 -13.00 -14.86 -0.54
C LEU A 263 -14.28 -15.45 -1.17
N ILE A 264 -15.39 -14.70 -1.20
CA ILE A 264 -16.60 -15.13 -1.90
C ILE A 264 -16.33 -15.31 -3.39
N ASN A 265 -15.63 -14.36 -4.02
CA ASN A 265 -15.23 -14.47 -5.42
C ASN A 265 -14.29 -15.67 -5.64
N GLY A 266 -13.49 -16.03 -4.64
CA GLY A 266 -12.67 -17.25 -4.61
C GLY A 266 -13.45 -18.55 -4.39
N GLY A 267 -14.77 -18.49 -4.20
CA GLY A 267 -15.65 -19.65 -4.06
C GLY A 267 -15.79 -20.19 -2.62
N PHE A 268 -15.41 -19.41 -1.62
CA PHE A 268 -15.55 -19.79 -0.21
C PHE A 268 -16.92 -19.39 0.36
N GLU A 269 -17.42 -20.16 1.31
CA GLU A 269 -18.49 -19.74 2.21
C GLU A 269 -17.90 -18.83 3.29
N VAL A 270 -18.48 -17.63 3.44
CA VAL A 270 -17.95 -16.63 4.36
C VAL A 270 -19.01 -16.20 5.36
N GLU A 271 -18.68 -16.29 6.65
CA GLU A 271 -19.47 -15.71 7.75
C GLU A 271 -18.58 -14.69 8.50
N ALA A 272 -19.06 -13.44 8.61
CA ALA A 272 -18.32 -12.36 9.27
C ALA A 272 -19.01 -11.93 10.57
N VAL A 273 -18.21 -11.67 11.60
CA VAL A 273 -18.69 -11.25 12.94
C VAL A 273 -18.13 -9.87 13.25
N ASP A 274 -19.00 -8.93 13.60
CA ASP A 274 -18.58 -7.58 14.04
C ASP A 274 -19.50 -7.06 15.13
N PRO A 275 -18.99 -6.46 16.23
CA PRO A 275 -19.81 -5.92 17.31
C PRO A 275 -20.63 -4.70 16.90
N LEU A 276 -20.27 -4.02 15.83
CA LEU A 276 -21.00 -2.85 15.32
C LEU A 276 -22.12 -3.29 14.36
N GLY A 277 -23.06 -2.41 14.04
CA GLY A 277 -24.37 -2.80 13.51
C GLY A 277 -24.46 -3.01 11.99
N TYR A 278 -23.40 -2.74 11.21
CA TYR A 278 -23.38 -2.81 9.75
C TYR A 278 -21.95 -2.82 9.21
N CYS A 279 -21.76 -3.02 7.90
CA CYS A 279 -20.44 -3.01 7.27
C CYS A 279 -19.79 -1.62 7.30
N LEU A 280 -18.47 -1.55 7.55
CA LEU A 280 -17.68 -0.32 7.51
C LEU A 280 -18.15 0.78 8.50
N PRO A 281 -18.58 0.46 9.72
CA PRO A 281 -19.32 1.38 10.58
C PRO A 281 -18.50 2.57 11.09
N THR A 282 -17.16 2.48 11.02
CA THR A 282 -16.25 3.58 11.39
C THR A 282 -15.98 4.55 10.24
N LEU A 283 -16.38 4.21 9.03
CA LEU A 283 -16.12 4.99 7.81
C LEU A 283 -17.40 5.51 7.16
N LEU A 284 -18.47 4.73 7.19
CA LEU A 284 -19.71 4.99 6.47
C LEU A 284 -20.86 5.35 7.40
N PRO A 285 -21.80 6.22 6.98
CA PRO A 285 -23.11 6.30 7.62
C PRO A 285 -23.89 5.01 7.39
N GLU A 286 -24.84 4.73 8.27
CA GLU A 286 -25.61 3.46 8.31
C GLU A 286 -26.21 3.07 6.96
N ALA A 287 -26.80 4.01 6.22
CA ALA A 287 -27.40 3.74 4.92
C ALA A 287 -26.40 3.19 3.91
N ALA A 288 -25.20 3.78 3.84
CA ALA A 288 -24.14 3.31 2.96
C ALA A 288 -23.56 1.96 3.42
N GLY A 289 -23.35 1.79 4.74
CA GLY A 289 -22.87 0.52 5.29
C GLY A 289 -23.83 -0.63 5.07
N LYS A 290 -25.15 -0.39 5.20
CA LYS A 290 -26.18 -1.40 4.89
C LYS A 290 -26.28 -1.72 3.40
N ALA A 291 -26.02 -0.76 2.52
CA ALA A 291 -25.95 -1.02 1.08
C ALA A 291 -24.82 -1.99 0.74
N VAL A 292 -23.62 -1.78 1.32
CA VAL A 292 -22.48 -2.71 1.18
C VAL A 292 -22.83 -4.09 1.75
N GLN A 293 -23.42 -4.13 2.94
CA GLN A 293 -23.86 -5.38 3.58
C GLN A 293 -24.80 -6.16 2.66
N ALA A 294 -25.86 -5.53 2.18
CA ALA A 294 -26.87 -6.18 1.33
C ALA A 294 -26.26 -6.73 0.04
N ALA A 295 -25.30 -6.00 -0.57
CA ALA A 295 -24.61 -6.46 -1.77
C ALA A 295 -23.71 -7.68 -1.51
N LEU A 296 -23.00 -7.71 -0.38
CA LEU A 296 -22.19 -8.87 0.01
C LEU A 296 -23.04 -10.06 0.40
N GLU A 297 -24.17 -9.85 1.09
CA GLU A 297 -25.14 -10.90 1.41
C GLU A 297 -25.78 -11.50 0.14
N ALA A 298 -26.08 -10.66 -0.86
CA ALA A 298 -26.56 -11.12 -2.16
C ALA A 298 -25.54 -12.00 -2.90
N LYS A 299 -24.23 -11.85 -2.58
CA LYS A 299 -23.16 -12.72 -3.07
C LYS A 299 -22.94 -13.99 -2.21
N GLY A 300 -23.66 -14.13 -1.10
CA GLY A 300 -23.62 -15.31 -0.23
C GLY A 300 -22.90 -15.10 1.11
N ALA A 301 -22.44 -13.90 1.43
CA ALA A 301 -21.92 -13.60 2.77
C ALA A 301 -23.01 -13.73 3.82
N LYS A 302 -22.62 -14.11 5.04
CA LYS A 302 -23.47 -14.00 6.23
C LYS A 302 -22.81 -13.12 7.25
N PHE A 303 -23.54 -12.15 7.79
CA PHE A 303 -23.05 -11.26 8.81
C PHE A 303 -23.74 -11.51 10.16
N HIS A 304 -22.95 -11.48 11.23
CA HIS A 304 -23.36 -11.56 12.62
C HIS A 304 -22.97 -10.25 13.31
N PHE A 305 -23.83 -9.25 13.24
CA PHE A 305 -23.62 -7.95 13.87
C PHE A 305 -24.13 -7.93 15.31
N GLY A 306 -23.39 -7.25 16.19
CA GLY A 306 -23.67 -7.09 17.61
C GLY A 306 -22.82 -7.97 18.51
N PRO A 307 -22.61 -9.28 18.26
CA PRO A 307 -21.80 -10.10 19.13
C PRO A 307 -20.28 -9.93 18.86
N LEU A 308 -19.51 -10.32 19.88
CA LEU A 308 -18.05 -10.46 19.82
C LEU A 308 -17.67 -11.95 19.78
N VAL A 309 -16.61 -12.26 19.06
CA VAL A 309 -15.95 -13.58 19.16
C VAL A 309 -15.21 -13.67 20.50
N THR A 310 -15.45 -14.73 21.25
CA THR A 310 -14.83 -14.97 22.56
C THR A 310 -13.85 -16.14 22.57
N ALA A 311 -14.08 -17.16 21.73
CA ALA A 311 -13.18 -18.30 21.64
C ALA A 311 -13.19 -18.93 20.26
N VAL A 312 -12.05 -19.59 19.91
CA VAL A 312 -11.91 -20.47 18.75
C VAL A 312 -11.36 -21.81 19.23
N ASN A 313 -12.20 -22.84 19.14
CA ASN A 313 -11.87 -24.18 19.64
C ASN A 313 -11.83 -25.18 18.50
N LYS A 314 -11.08 -26.26 18.69
CA LYS A 314 -11.04 -27.39 17.75
C LYS A 314 -12.41 -28.05 17.65
N ALA A 315 -12.77 -28.43 16.43
CA ALA A 315 -13.93 -29.26 16.13
C ALA A 315 -13.49 -30.46 15.30
N ASP A 316 -14.35 -31.46 15.14
CA ASP A 316 -14.03 -32.69 14.38
C ASP A 316 -13.56 -32.38 12.96
N ASN A 317 -14.16 -31.36 12.33
CA ASN A 317 -13.78 -30.88 11.02
C ASN A 317 -13.62 -29.34 11.07
N GLY A 318 -12.42 -28.84 11.40
CA GLY A 318 -12.16 -27.39 11.44
C GLY A 318 -12.20 -26.80 12.85
N VAL A 319 -12.92 -25.69 13.02
CA VAL A 319 -13.01 -24.93 14.27
C VAL A 319 -14.45 -24.56 14.60
N LEU A 320 -14.71 -24.38 15.89
CA LEU A 320 -15.96 -23.82 16.42
C LEU A 320 -15.66 -22.43 17.02
N VAL A 321 -16.20 -21.39 16.39
CA VAL A 321 -16.07 -20.01 16.84
C VAL A 321 -17.24 -19.69 17.77
N SER A 322 -16.94 -19.35 19.02
CA SER A 322 -17.92 -19.00 20.07
C SER A 322 -18.13 -17.51 20.15
N LEU A 323 -19.40 -17.10 20.27
CA LEU A 323 -19.79 -15.70 20.39
C LEU A 323 -20.27 -15.40 21.81
N ASN A 324 -20.14 -14.14 22.26
CA ASN A 324 -20.55 -13.71 23.61
C ASN A 324 -22.06 -13.77 23.87
N ASN A 325 -22.88 -13.94 22.84
CA ASN A 325 -24.32 -14.14 22.96
C ASN A 325 -24.72 -15.63 23.04
N GLY A 326 -23.75 -16.53 23.14
CA GLY A 326 -23.95 -17.99 23.22
C GLY A 326 -24.08 -18.71 21.87
N ALA A 327 -24.15 -18.00 20.76
CA ALA A 327 -24.15 -18.60 19.41
C ALA A 327 -22.76 -19.12 19.05
N THR A 328 -22.71 -20.04 18.11
CA THR A 328 -21.48 -20.63 17.57
C THR A 328 -21.49 -20.67 16.04
N ILE A 329 -20.32 -20.53 15.42
CA ILE A 329 -20.12 -20.63 13.98
C ILE A 329 -19.10 -21.74 13.73
N ALA A 330 -19.46 -22.74 12.92
CA ALA A 330 -18.52 -23.74 12.45
C ALA A 330 -17.78 -23.20 11.21
N ALA A 331 -16.45 -23.31 11.19
CA ALA A 331 -15.62 -22.90 10.07
C ALA A 331 -14.40 -23.83 9.94
N ASP A 332 -13.70 -23.77 8.81
CA ASP A 332 -12.45 -24.51 8.64
C ASP A 332 -11.26 -23.74 9.25
N ILE A 333 -11.29 -22.41 9.06
CA ILE A 333 -10.30 -21.46 9.58
C ILE A 333 -10.97 -20.12 9.90
N VAL A 334 -10.24 -19.24 10.58
CA VAL A 334 -10.67 -17.88 10.94
C VAL A 334 -9.70 -16.86 10.37
N VAL A 335 -10.21 -15.75 9.85
CA VAL A 335 -9.43 -14.56 9.47
C VAL A 335 -9.75 -13.44 10.44
N SER A 336 -8.73 -12.92 11.14
CA SER A 336 -8.85 -11.76 12.02
C SER A 336 -8.55 -10.49 11.26
N ALA A 337 -9.55 -9.62 11.11
CA ALA A 337 -9.49 -8.34 10.39
C ALA A 337 -9.99 -7.19 11.27
N VAL A 338 -9.64 -7.18 12.57
CA VAL A 338 -10.10 -6.21 13.56
C VAL A 338 -9.33 -4.89 13.55
N GLY A 339 -8.46 -4.71 12.57
CA GLY A 339 -7.69 -3.49 12.36
C GLY A 339 -6.21 -3.61 12.69
N VAL A 340 -5.52 -2.50 12.48
CA VAL A 340 -4.08 -2.37 12.70
C VAL A 340 -3.77 -1.15 13.56
N ARG A 341 -2.59 -1.13 14.16
CA ARG A 341 -2.06 0.01 14.90
C ARG A 341 -0.62 0.30 14.50
N PRO A 342 -0.16 1.56 14.53
CA PRO A 342 1.22 1.92 14.25
C PRO A 342 2.22 1.12 15.09
N ARG A 343 3.29 0.63 14.46
CA ARG A 343 4.43 0.02 15.16
C ARG A 343 5.28 1.10 15.81
N THR A 344 5.17 1.27 17.12
CA THR A 344 5.89 2.29 17.89
C THR A 344 6.93 1.71 18.86
N GLY A 345 6.96 0.39 19.03
CA GLY A 345 7.74 -0.28 20.06
C GLY A 345 9.23 0.04 20.02
N LEU A 346 9.88 -0.06 18.86
CA LEU A 346 11.30 0.24 18.69
C LEU A 346 11.61 1.72 18.97
N ALA A 347 10.83 2.64 18.42
CA ALA A 347 10.99 4.08 18.66
C ALA A 347 10.85 4.44 20.14
N ARG A 348 9.83 3.90 20.81
CA ARG A 348 9.58 4.12 22.25
C ARG A 348 10.71 3.58 23.10
N ALA A 349 11.21 2.37 22.80
CA ALA A 349 12.34 1.77 23.54
C ALA A 349 13.63 2.58 23.38
N SER A 350 13.75 3.35 22.29
CA SER A 350 14.90 4.21 21.97
C SER A 350 14.72 5.67 22.41
N GLY A 351 13.68 5.98 23.20
CA GLY A 351 13.41 7.33 23.72
C GLY A 351 12.86 8.32 22.68
N ILE A 352 12.47 7.85 21.50
CA ILE A 352 11.81 8.67 20.48
C ILE A 352 10.34 8.87 20.87
N ALA A 353 9.84 10.10 20.75
CA ALA A 353 8.48 10.46 21.13
C ALA A 353 7.44 9.66 20.32
N THR A 354 6.49 9.04 21.05
CA THR A 354 5.39 8.28 20.48
C THR A 354 4.08 8.64 21.16
N ASN A 355 2.98 8.67 20.39
CA ASN A 355 1.62 8.78 20.87
C ASN A 355 0.78 7.67 20.21
N ARG A 356 -0.16 7.99 19.35
CA ARG A 356 -0.86 6.99 18.50
C ARG A 356 0.05 6.40 17.44
N GLY A 357 1.07 7.15 17.01
CA GLY A 357 2.15 6.77 16.14
C GLY A 357 3.50 7.30 16.65
N ILE A 358 4.55 7.20 15.83
CA ILE A 358 5.83 7.87 16.06
C ILE A 358 5.61 9.34 15.69
N VAL A 359 5.74 10.24 16.69
CA VAL A 359 5.42 11.66 16.52
C VAL A 359 6.44 12.33 15.62
N THR A 360 5.97 13.01 14.57
CA THR A 360 6.81 13.80 13.66
C THR A 360 6.21 15.17 13.39
N ASN A 361 7.07 16.10 12.99
CA ASN A 361 6.65 17.36 12.38
C ASN A 361 6.31 17.17 10.88
N ARG A 362 6.04 18.26 10.15
CA ARG A 362 5.74 18.21 8.71
C ARG A 362 6.95 17.90 7.82
N LEU A 363 8.17 18.04 8.32
CA LEU A 363 9.40 17.57 7.66
C LEU A 363 9.64 16.08 7.91
N LEU A 364 8.71 15.40 8.59
CA LEU A 364 8.79 13.99 9.01
C LEU A 364 9.92 13.70 9.99
N GLU A 365 10.47 14.75 10.65
CA GLU A 365 11.48 14.64 11.69
C GLU A 365 10.83 14.19 13.01
N THR A 366 11.46 13.23 13.67
CA THR A 366 11.09 12.78 15.03
C THR A 366 11.68 13.68 16.10
N SER A 367 11.48 13.34 17.38
CA SER A 367 12.13 14.01 18.49
C SER A 367 13.64 13.77 18.59
N ALA A 368 14.19 12.82 17.84
CA ALA A 368 15.62 12.51 17.80
C ALA A 368 16.28 13.12 16.55
N PRO A 369 17.42 13.78 16.68
CA PRO A 369 18.15 14.36 15.55
C PRO A 369 18.51 13.30 14.48
N ASN A 370 18.35 13.65 13.21
CA ASN A 370 18.61 12.77 12.06
C ASN A 370 17.79 11.48 12.02
N VAL A 371 16.68 11.42 12.78
CA VAL A 371 15.74 10.30 12.76
C VAL A 371 14.38 10.79 12.28
N TYR A 372 13.87 10.14 11.25
CA TYR A 372 12.62 10.43 10.58
C TYR A 372 11.65 9.25 10.72
N ALA A 373 10.35 9.50 10.57
CA ALA A 373 9.37 8.42 10.48
C ALA A 373 8.30 8.76 9.44
N MET A 374 7.83 7.72 8.70
CA MET A 374 6.78 7.87 7.71
C MET A 374 5.96 6.59 7.52
N GLY A 375 4.84 6.73 6.80
CA GLY A 375 3.91 5.62 6.53
C GLY A 375 3.09 5.25 7.76
N ASP A 376 2.58 4.01 7.81
CA ASP A 376 1.62 3.56 8.81
C ASP A 376 2.12 3.65 10.27
N CYS A 377 3.42 3.75 10.51
CA CYS A 377 3.98 3.90 11.86
C CYS A 377 4.01 5.34 12.36
N ALA A 378 3.85 6.33 11.50
CA ALA A 378 4.03 7.74 11.83
C ALA A 378 2.74 8.44 12.26
N GLU A 379 2.89 9.40 13.18
CA GLU A 379 1.90 10.41 13.51
C GLU A 379 2.42 11.77 13.08
N VAL A 380 2.04 12.18 11.86
CA VAL A 380 2.55 13.39 11.22
C VAL A 380 1.72 14.60 11.64
N ALA A 381 2.31 15.54 12.36
CA ALA A 381 1.61 16.73 12.85
C ALA A 381 0.24 16.41 13.51
N GLY A 382 0.16 15.30 14.26
CA GLY A 382 -1.06 14.83 14.94
C GLY A 382 -1.97 13.93 14.10
N HIS A 383 -1.65 13.68 12.81
CA HIS A 383 -2.43 12.80 11.93
C HIS A 383 -1.81 11.41 11.86
N VAL A 384 -2.63 10.37 12.05
CA VAL A 384 -2.29 8.97 11.77
C VAL A 384 -3.15 8.52 10.60
N LEU A 385 -2.54 8.35 9.44
CA LEU A 385 -3.22 8.05 8.18
C LEU A 385 -2.63 6.76 7.58
N VAL A 386 -3.28 5.63 7.84
CA VAL A 386 -2.82 4.29 7.43
C VAL A 386 -3.33 3.94 6.01
N TYR A 387 -3.11 4.86 5.07
CA TYR A 387 -3.54 4.75 3.68
C TYR A 387 -2.37 5.01 2.73
N VAL A 388 -2.55 4.61 1.47
CA VAL A 388 -1.47 4.71 0.46
C VAL A 388 -1.19 6.16 0.06
N ALA A 389 -2.21 6.97 -0.22
CA ALA A 389 -2.01 8.34 -0.71
C ALA A 389 -1.20 9.23 0.25
N PRO A 390 -1.48 9.28 1.58
CA PRO A 390 -0.63 9.99 2.54
C PRO A 390 0.81 9.46 2.59
N LEU A 391 0.98 8.13 2.48
CA LEU A 391 2.28 7.49 2.48
C LEU A 391 3.13 7.95 1.28
N MET A 392 2.55 7.99 0.07
CA MET A 392 3.25 8.43 -1.13
C MET A 392 3.56 9.93 -1.09
N ALA A 393 2.66 10.76 -0.57
CA ALA A 393 2.93 12.19 -0.35
C ALA A 393 4.12 12.38 0.61
N ALA A 394 4.17 11.60 1.71
CA ALA A 394 5.28 11.61 2.65
C ALA A 394 6.60 11.13 2.01
N ALA A 395 6.55 10.10 1.15
CA ALA A 395 7.74 9.59 0.45
C ALA A 395 8.35 10.66 -0.46
N ARG A 396 7.53 11.38 -1.24
CA ARG A 396 7.97 12.47 -2.11
C ARG A 396 8.61 13.63 -1.32
N ALA A 397 7.98 14.05 -0.24
CA ALA A 397 8.52 15.14 0.59
C ALA A 397 9.82 14.74 1.29
N LEU A 398 9.84 13.54 1.91
CA LEU A 398 11.01 13.06 2.63
C LEU A 398 12.19 12.73 1.69
N GLY A 399 11.92 12.23 0.48
CA GLY A 399 12.96 12.00 -0.53
C GLY A 399 13.77 13.25 -0.83
N LYS A 400 13.11 14.39 -1.03
CA LYS A 400 13.75 15.70 -1.18
C LYS A 400 14.50 16.14 0.07
N THR A 401 13.86 16.03 1.24
CA THR A 401 14.46 16.40 2.54
C THR A 401 15.74 15.60 2.79
N LEU A 402 15.75 14.31 2.52
CA LEU A 402 16.96 13.47 2.65
C LEU A 402 18.07 13.86 1.66
N ALA A 403 17.71 14.35 0.48
CA ALA A 403 18.66 14.86 -0.51
C ALA A 403 19.14 16.30 -0.24
N GLY A 404 18.72 16.92 0.87
CA GLY A 404 19.19 18.24 1.29
C GLY A 404 18.26 19.41 0.94
N GLU A 405 17.05 19.14 0.42
CA GLU A 405 15.99 20.11 0.16
C GLU A 405 14.83 19.94 1.15
N PRO A 406 14.85 20.61 2.33
CA PRO A 406 13.79 20.47 3.33
C PRO A 406 12.41 20.76 2.74
N THR A 407 11.56 19.75 2.71
CA THR A 407 10.23 19.82 2.08
C THR A 407 9.17 19.34 3.05
N GLU A 408 8.25 20.23 3.40
CA GLU A 408 7.11 19.86 4.24
C GLU A 408 6.10 19.00 3.47
N VAL A 409 5.61 17.95 4.12
CA VAL A 409 4.50 17.18 3.59
C VAL A 409 3.18 17.94 3.76
N SER A 410 2.32 17.86 2.75
CA SER A 410 0.93 18.31 2.80
C SER A 410 -0.01 17.15 2.42
N TYR A 411 -1.21 17.18 2.99
CA TYR A 411 -2.23 16.20 2.71
C TYR A 411 -3.49 16.91 2.20
N PRO A 412 -3.70 16.96 0.87
CA PRO A 412 -4.98 17.42 0.31
C PRO A 412 -6.13 16.50 0.75
N ALA A 413 -7.32 16.70 0.23
CA ALA A 413 -8.40 15.74 0.41
C ALA A 413 -8.04 14.41 -0.27
N MET A 414 -8.00 13.32 0.50
CA MET A 414 -7.57 11.98 0.05
C MET A 414 -8.68 10.96 0.33
N PRO A 415 -9.72 10.88 -0.51
CA PRO A 415 -10.76 9.86 -0.37
C PRO A 415 -10.19 8.45 -0.48
N VAL A 416 -10.72 7.56 0.34
CA VAL A 416 -10.31 6.14 0.38
C VAL A 416 -11.24 5.33 -0.51
N THR A 417 -10.68 4.59 -1.46
CA THR A 417 -11.39 3.57 -2.24
C THR A 417 -11.31 2.24 -1.51
N ILE A 418 -12.45 1.59 -1.32
CA ILE A 418 -12.56 0.29 -0.67
C ILE A 418 -12.91 -0.75 -1.74
N LYS A 419 -12.10 -1.80 -1.81
CA LYS A 419 -12.17 -2.82 -2.87
C LYS A 419 -13.24 -3.87 -2.56
N THR A 420 -14.51 -3.46 -2.71
CA THR A 420 -15.68 -4.34 -2.62
C THR A 420 -16.44 -4.31 -3.95
N PRO A 421 -15.98 -5.05 -4.98
CA PRO A 421 -16.60 -5.03 -6.32
C PRO A 421 -18.12 -5.34 -6.33
N ALA A 422 -18.63 -6.05 -5.34
CA ALA A 422 -20.07 -6.28 -5.18
C ALA A 422 -20.85 -4.96 -4.95
N CYS A 423 -20.22 -3.99 -4.31
CA CYS A 423 -20.71 -2.63 -4.08
C CYS A 423 -19.49 -1.72 -3.91
N PRO A 424 -18.97 -1.10 -4.97
CA PRO A 424 -17.83 -0.17 -4.89
C PRO A 424 -18.07 0.94 -3.87
N VAL A 425 -17.03 1.32 -3.13
CA VAL A 425 -17.12 2.36 -2.10
C VAL A 425 -16.00 3.36 -2.24
N VAL A 426 -16.34 4.64 -2.18
CA VAL A 426 -15.35 5.73 -2.00
C VAL A 426 -15.80 6.59 -0.83
N VAL A 427 -14.89 6.83 0.11
CA VAL A 427 -15.22 7.57 1.33
C VAL A 427 -14.14 8.57 1.69
N ALA A 428 -14.54 9.77 2.07
CA ALA A 428 -13.75 10.75 2.79
C ALA A 428 -14.50 11.07 4.10
N PRO A 429 -14.18 10.40 5.21
CA PRO A 429 -14.92 10.62 6.44
C PRO A 429 -14.65 12.04 6.97
N PRO A 430 -15.63 12.70 7.60
CA PRO A 430 -15.40 13.98 8.25
C PRO A 430 -14.39 13.83 9.39
N ALA A 431 -13.64 14.90 9.68
CA ALA A 431 -12.71 14.89 10.81
C ALA A 431 -13.47 14.65 12.13
N ALA A 432 -12.84 13.95 13.06
CA ALA A 432 -13.47 13.63 14.34
C ALA A 432 -13.85 14.91 15.12
N GLY A 433 -15.08 14.95 15.61
CA GLY A 433 -15.58 16.05 16.44
C GLY A 433 -16.02 17.31 15.69
N VAL A 434 -16.01 17.31 14.34
CA VAL A 434 -16.60 18.43 13.59
C VAL A 434 -18.13 18.38 13.65
N GLU A 435 -18.74 19.56 13.75
CA GLU A 435 -20.19 19.71 13.76
C GLU A 435 -20.74 19.60 12.33
N GLY A 436 -21.81 18.82 12.14
CA GLY A 436 -22.46 18.66 10.86
C GLY A 436 -23.45 17.49 10.85
N GLN A 437 -24.04 17.26 9.70
CA GLN A 437 -24.99 16.16 9.49
C GLN A 437 -24.84 15.51 8.12
N TRP A 438 -25.22 14.24 8.04
CA TRP A 438 -25.28 13.52 6.79
C TRP A 438 -26.56 13.88 6.01
N VAL A 439 -26.39 14.32 4.77
CA VAL A 439 -27.45 14.45 3.77
C VAL A 439 -27.34 13.24 2.86
N ILE A 440 -28.36 12.37 2.84
CA ILE A 440 -28.26 11.05 2.23
C ILE A 440 -29.34 10.90 1.14
N ALA A 441 -28.90 10.54 -0.07
CA ALA A 441 -29.73 10.02 -1.14
C ALA A 441 -29.34 8.56 -1.38
N ALA A 442 -30.34 7.66 -1.39
CA ALA A 442 -30.11 6.21 -1.53
C ALA A 442 -31.10 5.59 -2.50
N ASP A 443 -30.58 4.76 -3.42
CA ASP A 443 -31.34 3.92 -4.33
C ASP A 443 -30.65 2.55 -4.45
N GLY A 444 -31.13 1.57 -3.70
CA GLY A 444 -30.51 0.26 -3.61
C GLY A 444 -29.09 0.31 -3.08
N CYS A 445 -28.13 -0.16 -3.88
CA CYS A 445 -26.69 -0.09 -3.53
C CYS A 445 -26.07 1.27 -3.87
N ASN A 446 -26.78 2.18 -4.54
CA ASN A 446 -26.28 3.48 -4.93
C ASN A 446 -26.61 4.49 -3.82
N VAL A 447 -25.62 4.78 -2.96
CA VAL A 447 -25.80 5.75 -1.88
C VAL A 447 -24.82 6.90 -2.09
N LYS A 448 -25.38 8.13 -2.11
CA LYS A 448 -24.64 9.38 -2.01
C LYS A 448 -24.93 9.99 -0.65
N ALA A 449 -23.93 10.04 0.20
CA ALA A 449 -24.03 10.66 1.51
C ALA A 449 -22.98 11.78 1.62
N GLU A 450 -23.43 12.99 1.90
CA GLU A 450 -22.60 14.17 2.06
C GLU A 450 -22.68 14.66 3.50
N PHE A 451 -21.54 14.80 4.17
CA PHE A 451 -21.49 15.38 5.51
C PHE A 451 -21.26 16.88 5.38
N ARG A 452 -22.25 17.67 5.76
CA ARG A 452 -22.22 19.11 5.65
C ARG A 452 -22.32 19.77 7.02
N ASP A 453 -21.54 20.87 7.19
CA ASP A 453 -21.65 21.71 8.39
C ASP A 453 -22.95 22.55 8.37
N PRO A 454 -23.27 23.27 9.47
CA PRO A 454 -24.47 24.13 9.53
C PRO A 454 -24.50 25.24 8.45
N GLY A 455 -23.36 25.61 7.89
CA GLY A 455 -23.23 26.58 6.80
C GLY A 455 -23.40 25.97 5.40
N GLY A 456 -23.57 24.65 5.31
CA GLY A 456 -23.72 23.91 4.05
C GLY A 456 -22.41 23.51 3.37
N LYS A 457 -21.26 23.78 4.00
CA LYS A 457 -19.94 23.38 3.46
C LYS A 457 -19.77 21.88 3.57
N LEU A 458 -19.26 21.24 2.51
CA LEU A 458 -18.92 19.82 2.49
C LEU A 458 -17.67 19.55 3.35
N LEU A 459 -17.78 18.64 4.32
CA LEU A 459 -16.69 18.25 5.20
C LEU A 459 -16.34 16.77 5.09
N GLY A 460 -17.14 15.97 4.39
CA GLY A 460 -16.90 14.55 4.15
C GLY A 460 -17.97 13.99 3.23
N PHE A 461 -17.70 12.83 2.65
CA PHE A 461 -18.69 12.10 1.87
C PHE A 461 -18.49 10.59 1.96
N ALA A 462 -19.56 9.84 1.65
CA ALA A 462 -19.53 8.41 1.43
C ALA A 462 -20.38 8.08 0.20
N LEU A 463 -19.75 7.39 -0.76
CA LEU A 463 -20.37 7.01 -2.02
C LEU A 463 -20.32 5.50 -2.18
N THR A 464 -21.43 4.89 -2.62
CA THR A 464 -21.47 3.46 -2.92
C THR A 464 -22.08 3.20 -4.30
N GLY A 465 -21.74 2.08 -4.92
CA GLY A 465 -22.24 1.68 -6.22
C GLY A 465 -21.90 2.72 -7.31
N GLU A 466 -22.86 3.04 -8.16
CA GLU A 466 -22.72 4.02 -9.25
C GLU A 466 -22.46 5.47 -8.76
N ALA A 467 -22.83 5.78 -7.51
CA ALA A 467 -22.56 7.12 -6.95
C ALA A 467 -21.06 7.40 -6.81
N THR A 468 -20.20 6.39 -6.83
CA THR A 468 -18.74 6.56 -6.78
C THR A 468 -18.18 7.38 -7.95
N ARG A 469 -18.92 7.50 -9.05
CA ARG A 469 -18.60 8.37 -10.20
C ARG A 469 -18.56 9.87 -9.84
N GLU A 470 -19.20 10.27 -8.74
CA GLU A 470 -19.21 11.65 -8.28
C GLU A 470 -17.97 12.02 -7.41
N LYS A 471 -17.08 11.04 -7.17
CA LYS A 471 -15.87 11.20 -6.35
C LYS A 471 -15.10 12.48 -6.67
N MET A 472 -14.76 12.70 -7.95
CA MET A 472 -13.92 13.80 -8.40
C MET A 472 -14.56 15.18 -8.13
N ALA A 473 -15.87 15.30 -8.35
CA ALA A 473 -16.59 16.54 -8.09
C ALA A 473 -16.60 16.88 -6.59
N LEU A 474 -16.93 15.88 -5.75
CA LEU A 474 -17.02 16.10 -4.31
C LEU A 474 -15.64 16.28 -3.65
N GLN A 475 -14.61 15.59 -4.14
CA GLN A 475 -13.25 15.75 -3.62
C GLN A 475 -12.74 17.19 -3.75
N LYS A 476 -13.07 17.89 -4.85
CA LYS A 476 -12.69 19.30 -5.06
C LYS A 476 -13.33 20.27 -4.07
N GLU A 477 -14.48 19.91 -3.49
CA GLU A 477 -15.16 20.73 -2.48
C GLU A 477 -14.61 20.49 -1.07
N LEU A 478 -13.89 19.38 -0.83
CA LEU A 478 -13.38 19.04 0.49
C LEU A 478 -12.22 19.95 0.93
N PRO A 479 -12.14 20.28 2.22
CA PRO A 479 -10.94 20.88 2.78
C PRO A 479 -9.76 19.91 2.72
N ALA A 480 -8.54 20.45 2.62
CA ALA A 480 -7.34 19.66 2.82
C ALA A 480 -7.33 19.05 4.24
N ILE A 481 -6.76 17.84 4.37
CA ILE A 481 -6.53 17.19 5.67
C ILE A 481 -5.44 18.00 6.43
N MET A 482 -4.38 18.38 5.72
CA MET A 482 -3.27 19.20 6.23
C MET A 482 -2.69 20.00 5.06
N ALA A 483 -2.97 21.31 5.05
CA ALA A 483 -2.55 22.25 4.00
C ALA A 483 -1.07 22.63 4.10
#